data_42bd245bbebaef195f41e5eb962844bf
#
_entry.id   42bd245bbebaef195f41e5eb962844bf
#
_cell.length_a   1.000
_cell.length_b   1.000
_cell.length_c   1.000
_cell.angle_alpha   90.00
_cell.angle_beta   90.00
_cell.angle_gamma   90.00
#
_symmetry.space_group_name_H-M   'P 1'
#
loop_
_entity.id
_entity.type
_entity.pdbx_description
1 polymer ?
#
loop_
_entity_poly.entity_id
_entity_poly.type
_entity_poly.pdbx_seq_one_letter_code
_entity_poly.pdbx_strand_id
1 'polypeptide(L)'
;LMLCLLQEIIIRLLQLPFLKNINYSEKNDKPSSAIHKHYQDELLEKILDFINESIYEPITIFEICQKFSLSRSSLQILFKENMDTTPKKYIINLKLEKSCQMIREEKYTISNIALMLGFNSIHYFSRAFTQKYSISPSEYAKQMLKI
;
A
#
# COMPACT_ATOMS: atom_id res chain seq x y z
N LEU A 1 10.13 10.01 -15.97
CA LEU A 1 9.16 9.05 -16.51
C LEU A 1 9.62 7.61 -16.36
N MET A 2 10.84 7.25 -16.79
CA MET A 2 11.40 5.90 -16.62
C MET A 2 11.56 5.49 -15.16
N LEU A 3 11.93 6.40 -14.24
CA LEU A 3 12.06 6.08 -12.81
C LEU A 3 10.73 5.70 -12.16
N CYS A 4 9.62 6.35 -12.52
CA CYS A 4 8.29 6.04 -11.97
C CYS A 4 7.80 4.67 -12.41
N LEU A 5 8.01 4.31 -13.69
CA LEU A 5 7.65 3.00 -14.23
C LEU A 5 8.54 1.89 -13.65
N LEU A 6 9.84 2.15 -13.46
CA LEU A 6 10.76 1.23 -12.81
C LEU A 6 10.41 1.02 -11.33
N GLN A 7 10.01 2.07 -10.61
CA GLN A 7 9.55 1.94 -9.23
C GLN A 7 8.25 1.12 -9.13
N GLU A 8 7.28 1.31 -10.03
CA GLU A 8 6.06 0.49 -10.08
C GLU A 8 6.37 -0.99 -10.38
N ILE A 9 7.29 -1.25 -11.29
CA ILE A 9 7.71 -2.63 -11.64
C ILE A 9 8.46 -3.27 -10.47
N ILE A 10 9.37 -2.55 -9.84
CA ILE A 10 10.14 -3.04 -8.68
C ILE A 10 9.20 -3.30 -7.49
N ILE A 11 8.24 -2.42 -7.22
CA ILE A 11 7.25 -2.59 -6.14
C ILE A 11 6.36 -3.80 -6.44
N ARG A 12 5.89 -4.00 -7.68
CA ARG A 12 5.13 -5.19 -8.07
C ARG A 12 5.93 -6.48 -7.96
N LEU A 13 7.22 -6.46 -8.36
CA LEU A 13 8.11 -7.62 -8.23
C LEU A 13 8.40 -7.96 -6.77
N LEU A 14 8.52 -6.95 -5.89
CA LEU A 14 8.70 -7.16 -4.45
C LEU A 14 7.41 -7.59 -3.72
N GLN A 15 6.25 -7.38 -4.32
CA GLN A 15 4.94 -7.80 -3.80
C GLN A 15 4.53 -9.20 -4.26
N LEU A 16 5.27 -9.83 -5.19
CA LEU A 16 5.03 -11.21 -5.58
C LEU A 16 5.40 -12.15 -4.43
N PRO A 17 4.48 -12.97 -3.92
CA PRO A 17 4.75 -13.90 -2.81
C PRO A 17 5.84 -14.93 -3.13
N PHE A 18 6.22 -15.06 -4.41
CA PHE A 18 7.19 -16.04 -4.91
C PHE A 18 8.66 -15.74 -4.54
N LEU A 19 9.02 -14.48 -4.26
CA LEU A 19 10.42 -14.11 -3.92
C LEU A 19 10.73 -14.21 -2.41
N LYS A 20 9.74 -14.44 -1.54
CA LYS A 20 9.96 -14.66 -0.11
C LYS A 20 10.55 -16.03 0.26
N ASN A 21 10.67 -16.96 -0.70
CA ASN A 21 11.05 -18.35 -0.43
C ASN A 21 12.54 -18.69 -0.66
N ILE A 22 13.42 -17.72 -0.85
CA ILE A 22 14.82 -18.01 -1.25
C ILE A 22 15.86 -17.83 -0.12
N ASN A 23 15.46 -17.48 1.09
CA ASN A 23 16.39 -17.40 2.23
C ASN A 23 15.98 -18.28 3.40
N TYR A 24 16.02 -19.60 3.20
CA TYR A 24 16.17 -20.53 4.33
C TYR A 24 17.63 -20.57 4.76
N SER A 25 18.01 -19.66 5.62
CA SER A 25 19.20 -19.84 6.47
C SER A 25 18.74 -20.58 7.71
N GLU A 26 19.13 -21.84 7.80
CA GLU A 26 18.94 -22.67 9.01
C GLU A 26 19.47 -21.95 10.24
N LYS A 27 18.59 -21.40 11.07
CA LYS A 27 18.87 -21.17 12.50
C LYS A 27 17.81 -21.92 13.28
N ASN A 28 18.30 -22.70 14.23
CA ASN A 28 17.57 -23.52 15.21
C ASN A 28 16.43 -22.72 15.89
N ASP A 29 15.31 -22.57 15.21
CA ASP A 29 14.10 -21.98 15.77
C ASP A 29 13.22 -23.10 16.31
N LYS A 30 12.84 -22.96 17.58
CA LYS A 30 11.92 -23.89 18.26
C LYS A 30 10.63 -24.01 17.44
N PRO A 31 9.99 -25.19 17.34
CA PRO A 31 8.79 -25.43 16.52
C PRO A 31 7.65 -24.43 16.75
N SER A 32 7.57 -23.83 17.94
CA SER A 32 6.59 -22.81 18.30
C SER A 32 6.77 -21.47 17.60
N SER A 33 8.01 -21.08 17.25
CA SER A 33 8.28 -19.80 16.58
C SER A 33 7.94 -19.85 15.08
N ALA A 34 8.16 -20.99 14.44
CA ALA A 34 7.81 -21.20 13.03
C ALA A 34 6.29 -21.19 12.80
N ILE A 35 5.52 -21.82 13.71
CA ILE A 35 4.05 -21.81 13.66
C ILE A 35 3.51 -20.40 13.88
N HIS A 36 4.07 -19.66 14.84
CA HIS A 36 3.66 -18.28 15.11
C HIS A 36 3.94 -17.36 13.93
N LYS A 37 5.10 -17.49 13.31
CA LYS A 37 5.47 -16.71 12.12
C LYS A 37 4.55 -17.02 10.93
N HIS A 38 4.25 -18.29 10.68
CA HIS A 38 3.32 -18.68 9.63
C HIS A 38 1.91 -18.08 9.84
N TYR A 39 1.43 -18.11 11.09
CA TYR A 39 0.14 -17.47 11.43
C TYR A 39 0.16 -15.94 11.20
N GLN A 40 1.26 -15.27 11.55
CA GLN A 40 1.41 -13.82 11.31
C GLN A 40 1.45 -13.50 9.81
N ASP A 41 2.15 -14.30 9.02
CA ASP A 41 2.22 -14.11 7.56
C ASP A 41 0.83 -14.28 6.92
N GLU A 42 0.08 -15.32 7.29
CA GLU A 42 -1.29 -15.56 6.81
C GLU A 42 -2.26 -14.47 7.25
N LEU A 43 -2.13 -13.98 8.48
CA LEU A 43 -2.95 -12.88 8.99
C LEU A 43 -2.66 -11.58 8.23
N LEU A 44 -1.38 -11.27 7.99
CA LEU A 44 -0.99 -10.10 7.22
C LEU A 44 -1.55 -10.16 5.80
N GLU A 45 -1.46 -11.30 5.13
CA GLU A 45 -1.99 -11.50 3.78
C GLU A 45 -3.50 -11.19 3.73
N LYS A 46 -4.29 -11.73 4.66
CA LYS A 46 -5.73 -11.42 4.77
C LYS A 46 -6.03 -9.93 5.01
N ILE A 47 -5.19 -9.25 5.80
CA ILE A 47 -5.32 -7.80 6.03
C ILE A 47 -5.01 -7.02 4.75
N LEU A 48 -3.97 -7.40 4.02
CA LEU A 48 -3.60 -6.74 2.77
C LEU A 48 -4.68 -6.92 1.69
N ASP A 49 -5.26 -8.11 1.57
CA ASP A 49 -6.37 -8.38 0.67
C ASP A 49 -7.58 -7.51 1.01
N PHE A 50 -7.94 -7.44 2.29
CA PHE A 50 -9.04 -6.57 2.74
C PHE A 50 -8.79 -5.10 2.41
N ILE A 51 -7.56 -4.60 2.61
CA ILE A 51 -7.20 -3.22 2.26
C ILE A 51 -7.32 -3.01 0.74
N ASN A 52 -6.86 -3.96 -0.08
CA ASN A 52 -6.95 -3.87 -1.53
C ASN A 52 -8.41 -3.87 -2.03
N GLU A 53 -9.26 -4.72 -1.50
CA GLU A 53 -10.68 -4.79 -1.84
C GLU A 53 -11.44 -3.51 -1.49
N SER A 54 -11.09 -2.90 -0.36
CA SER A 54 -11.74 -1.69 0.15
C SER A 54 -11.02 -0.39 -0.22
N ILE A 55 -10.16 -0.37 -1.24
CA ILE A 55 -9.29 0.77 -1.55
C ILE A 55 -10.06 2.05 -1.90
N TYR A 56 -11.25 1.92 -2.45
CA TYR A 56 -12.15 3.03 -2.80
C TYR A 56 -13.02 3.52 -1.65
N GLU A 57 -12.97 2.85 -0.51
CA GLU A 57 -13.74 3.20 0.68
C GLU A 57 -12.87 3.96 1.69
N PRO A 58 -13.47 4.72 2.61
CA PRO A 58 -12.73 5.38 3.70
C PRO A 58 -12.31 4.35 4.75
N ILE A 59 -11.30 3.53 4.44
CA ILE A 59 -10.74 2.57 5.40
C ILE A 59 -10.05 3.28 6.55
N THR A 60 -10.41 2.90 7.78
CA THR A 60 -9.77 3.35 9.00
C THR A 60 -8.97 2.23 9.67
N ILE A 61 -7.94 2.62 10.43
CA ILE A 61 -7.17 1.66 11.26
C ILE A 61 -8.08 0.96 12.28
N PHE A 62 -9.12 1.64 12.75
CA PHE A 62 -10.07 1.08 13.69
C PHE A 62 -10.88 -0.08 13.08
N GLU A 63 -11.37 0.07 11.86
CA GLU A 63 -12.10 -0.98 11.13
C GLU A 63 -11.25 -2.22 10.89
N ILE A 64 -9.98 -2.03 10.50
CA ILE A 64 -9.03 -3.15 10.34
C ILE A 64 -8.84 -3.87 11.68
N CYS A 65 -8.62 -3.11 12.76
CA CYS A 65 -8.47 -3.68 14.11
C CYS A 65 -9.70 -4.47 14.54
N GLN A 66 -10.90 -3.94 14.31
CA GLN A 66 -12.16 -4.64 14.62
C GLN A 66 -12.32 -5.93 13.80
N LYS A 67 -12.15 -5.85 12.47
CA LYS A 67 -12.36 -6.98 11.56
C LYS A 67 -11.43 -8.16 11.88
N PHE A 68 -10.18 -7.88 12.23
CA PHE A 68 -9.17 -8.91 12.48
C PHE A 68 -8.91 -9.16 13.98
N SER A 69 -9.71 -8.57 14.86
CA SER A 69 -9.58 -8.72 16.33
C SER A 69 -8.18 -8.37 16.85
N LEU A 70 -7.58 -7.31 16.29
CA LEU A 70 -6.25 -6.83 16.65
C LEU A 70 -6.30 -5.54 17.47
N SER A 71 -5.33 -5.38 18.37
CA SER A 71 -5.04 -4.07 18.93
C SER A 71 -4.31 -3.17 17.91
N ARG A 72 -4.38 -1.84 18.07
CA ARG A 72 -3.60 -0.92 17.24
C ARG A 72 -2.10 -1.22 17.30
N SER A 73 -1.59 -1.53 18.47
CA SER A 73 -0.17 -1.85 18.68
C SER A 73 0.21 -3.13 17.93
N SER A 74 -0.61 -4.19 18.05
CA SER A 74 -0.38 -5.44 17.32
C SER A 74 -0.36 -5.26 15.81
N LEU A 75 -1.31 -4.48 15.27
CA LEU A 75 -1.35 -4.15 13.85
C LEU A 75 -0.11 -3.36 13.40
N GLN A 76 0.35 -2.38 14.21
CA GLN A 76 1.56 -1.62 13.89
C GLN A 76 2.82 -2.49 13.91
N ILE A 77 2.95 -3.38 14.91
CA ILE A 77 4.08 -4.32 15.00
C ILE A 77 4.07 -5.24 13.78
N LEU A 78 2.93 -5.82 13.45
CA LEU A 78 2.78 -6.71 12.29
C LEU A 78 3.27 -6.06 10.99
N PHE A 79 2.86 -4.82 10.73
CA PHE A 79 3.30 -4.07 9.54
C PHE A 79 4.77 -3.68 9.60
N LYS A 80 5.25 -3.28 10.79
CA LYS A 80 6.65 -2.88 10.96
C LYS A 80 7.62 -4.04 10.76
N GLU A 81 7.31 -5.20 11.35
CA GLU A 81 8.18 -6.38 11.28
C GLU A 81 8.22 -7.01 9.89
N ASN A 82 7.11 -7.01 9.17
CA ASN A 82 7.00 -7.70 7.89
C ASN A 82 7.20 -6.79 6.66
N MET A 83 6.94 -5.49 6.78
CA MET A 83 6.92 -4.56 5.64
C MET A 83 7.72 -3.27 5.88
N ASP A 84 8.36 -3.13 7.03
CA ASP A 84 9.08 -1.91 7.46
C ASP A 84 8.30 -0.61 7.27
N THR A 85 6.98 -0.66 7.45
CA THR A 85 6.07 0.50 7.28
C THR A 85 5.00 0.52 8.37
N THR A 86 4.15 1.54 8.36
CA THR A 86 2.95 1.59 9.20
C THR A 86 1.70 1.28 8.37
N PRO A 87 0.63 0.72 8.97
CA PRO A 87 -0.61 0.44 8.25
C PRO A 87 -1.18 1.67 7.53
N LYS A 88 -1.16 2.84 8.19
CA LYS A 88 -1.63 4.10 7.60
C LYS A 88 -0.81 4.52 6.38
N LYS A 89 0.53 4.43 6.47
CA LYS A 89 1.43 4.78 5.36
C LYS A 89 1.24 3.82 4.20
N TYR A 90 1.05 2.53 4.48
CA TYR A 90 0.76 1.52 3.46
C TYR A 90 -0.53 1.86 2.69
N ILE A 91 -1.65 2.12 3.40
CA ILE A 91 -2.93 2.47 2.78
C ILE A 91 -2.80 3.73 1.90
N ILE A 92 -2.14 4.77 2.41
CA ILE A 92 -1.93 6.02 1.64
C ILE A 92 -1.12 5.72 0.38
N ASN A 93 -0.03 4.97 0.48
CA ASN A 93 0.81 4.62 -0.65
C ASN A 93 0.04 3.83 -1.71
N LEU A 94 -0.77 2.87 -1.30
CA LEU A 94 -1.61 2.07 -2.21
C LEU A 94 -2.64 2.95 -2.94
N LYS A 95 -3.30 3.88 -2.22
CA LYS A 95 -4.22 4.86 -2.82
C LYS A 95 -3.52 5.76 -3.82
N LEU A 96 -2.30 6.20 -3.54
CA LEU A 96 -1.51 7.01 -4.47
C LEU A 96 -1.11 6.23 -5.73
N GLU A 97 -0.75 4.97 -5.61
CA GLU A 97 -0.48 4.10 -6.76
C GLU A 97 -1.73 3.93 -7.63
N LYS A 98 -2.88 3.69 -6.99
CA LYS A 98 -4.16 3.61 -7.70
C LYS A 98 -4.52 4.92 -8.38
N SER A 99 -4.22 6.07 -7.77
CA SER A 99 -4.44 7.38 -8.38
C SER A 99 -3.64 7.57 -9.66
N CYS A 100 -2.39 7.09 -9.72
CA CYS A 100 -1.59 7.14 -10.95
C CYS A 100 -2.25 6.35 -12.09
N GLN A 101 -2.84 5.19 -11.80
CA GLN A 101 -3.60 4.43 -12.79
C GLN A 101 -4.81 5.22 -13.29
N MET A 102 -5.62 5.77 -12.35
CA MET A 102 -6.81 6.55 -12.70
C MET A 102 -6.50 7.82 -13.49
N ILE A 103 -5.36 8.47 -13.20
CA ILE A 103 -4.89 9.65 -13.97
C ILE A 103 -4.56 9.24 -15.41
N ARG A 104 -3.91 8.11 -15.63
CA ARG A 104 -3.59 7.61 -16.98
C ARG A 104 -4.82 7.22 -17.79
N GLU A 105 -5.91 6.82 -17.12
CA GLU A 105 -7.17 6.49 -17.78
C GLU A 105 -7.95 7.73 -18.29
N GLU A 106 -7.58 8.93 -17.86
CA GLU A 106 -8.16 10.23 -18.28
C GLU A 106 -9.69 10.38 -18.06
N LYS A 107 -10.30 9.45 -17.33
CA LYS A 107 -11.75 9.43 -17.12
C LYS A 107 -12.24 10.41 -16.06
N TYR A 108 -11.35 10.82 -15.15
CA TYR A 108 -11.69 11.56 -13.95
C TYR A 108 -10.77 12.76 -13.75
N THR A 109 -11.30 13.83 -13.17
CA THR A 109 -10.48 14.97 -12.73
C THR A 109 -9.65 14.59 -11.50
N ILE A 110 -8.55 15.30 -11.26
CA ILE A 110 -7.70 15.09 -10.07
C ILE A 110 -8.51 15.19 -8.77
N SER A 111 -9.47 16.13 -8.72
CA SER A 111 -10.37 16.28 -7.56
C SER A 111 -11.27 15.07 -7.36
N ASN A 112 -11.84 14.54 -8.44
CA ASN A 112 -12.68 13.34 -8.37
C ASN A 112 -11.88 12.10 -7.97
N ILE A 113 -10.66 11.95 -8.48
CA ILE A 113 -9.76 10.86 -8.09
C ILE A 113 -9.46 10.90 -6.59
N ALA A 114 -9.11 12.08 -6.05
CA ALA A 114 -8.87 12.23 -4.62
C ALA A 114 -10.10 11.85 -3.77
N LEU A 115 -11.30 12.29 -4.21
CA LEU A 115 -12.56 11.96 -3.54
C LEU A 115 -12.88 10.46 -3.60
N MET A 116 -12.78 9.85 -4.78
CA MET A 116 -13.06 8.42 -4.99
C MET A 116 -12.13 7.52 -4.19
N LEU A 117 -10.89 7.95 -3.98
CA LEU A 117 -9.92 7.23 -3.13
C LEU A 117 -10.04 7.58 -1.64
N GLY A 118 -11.09 8.32 -1.24
CA GLY A 118 -11.39 8.63 0.16
C GLY A 118 -10.34 9.51 0.84
N PHE A 119 -9.71 10.42 0.11
CA PHE A 119 -8.89 11.47 0.74
C PHE A 119 -9.78 12.57 1.33
N ASN A 120 -9.48 13.01 2.54
CA ASN A 120 -10.26 14.03 3.24
C ASN A 120 -10.22 15.40 2.56
N SER A 121 -9.19 15.67 1.76
CA SER A 121 -9.10 16.87 0.94
C SER A 121 -8.14 16.68 -0.24
N ILE A 122 -8.40 17.42 -1.32
CA ILE A 122 -7.51 17.47 -2.49
C ILE A 122 -6.11 18.01 -2.13
N HIS A 123 -6.02 18.91 -1.16
CA HIS A 123 -4.74 19.45 -0.70
C HIS A 123 -3.90 18.39 -0.01
N TYR A 124 -4.52 17.56 0.84
CA TYR A 124 -3.82 16.44 1.48
C TYR A 124 -3.38 15.41 0.45
N PHE A 125 -4.25 15.06 -0.50
CA PHE A 125 -3.92 14.17 -1.61
C PHE A 125 -2.71 14.69 -2.41
N SER A 126 -2.76 15.97 -2.86
CA SER A 126 -1.71 16.57 -3.68
C SER A 126 -0.36 16.62 -2.94
N ARG A 127 -0.37 16.94 -1.64
CA ARG A 127 0.84 16.92 -0.81
C ARG A 127 1.43 15.50 -0.69
N ALA A 128 0.59 14.51 -0.38
CA ALA A 128 1.03 13.13 -0.26
C ALA A 128 1.56 12.59 -1.60
N PHE A 129 0.90 12.93 -2.70
CA PHE A 129 1.32 12.56 -4.05
C PHE A 129 2.69 13.18 -4.40
N THR A 130 2.85 14.49 -4.18
CA THR A 130 4.11 15.19 -4.44
C THR A 130 5.23 14.67 -3.56
N GLN A 131 4.95 14.35 -2.30
CA GLN A 131 5.94 13.75 -1.41
C GLN A 131 6.43 12.38 -1.90
N LYS A 132 5.54 11.58 -2.51
CA LYS A 132 5.90 10.25 -3.01
C LYS A 132 6.56 10.29 -4.38
N TYR A 133 6.07 11.13 -5.30
CA TYR A 133 6.47 11.12 -6.72
C TYR A 133 7.32 12.32 -7.13
N SER A 134 7.56 13.27 -6.23
CA SER A 134 8.35 14.51 -6.45
C SER A 134 7.77 15.47 -7.48
N ILE A 135 6.57 15.20 -8.01
CA ILE A 135 5.80 16.06 -8.92
C ILE A 135 4.33 16.11 -8.47
N SER A 136 3.63 17.18 -8.83
CA SER A 136 2.21 17.30 -8.51
C SER A 136 1.34 16.35 -9.35
N PRO A 137 0.13 15.98 -8.88
CA PRO A 137 -0.80 15.16 -9.67
C PRO A 137 -1.12 15.77 -11.03
N SER A 138 -1.24 17.09 -11.11
CA SER A 138 -1.52 17.81 -12.36
C SER A 138 -0.34 17.80 -13.33
N GLU A 139 0.88 17.90 -12.81
CA GLU A 139 2.10 17.77 -13.64
C GLU A 139 2.27 16.33 -14.11
N TYR A 140 1.99 15.35 -13.25
CA TYR A 140 1.98 13.95 -13.64
C TYR A 140 1.00 13.68 -14.79
N ALA A 141 -0.24 14.19 -14.68
CA ALA A 141 -1.24 14.08 -15.74
C ALA A 141 -0.73 14.71 -17.06
N LYS A 142 -0.19 15.93 -17.03
CA LYS A 142 0.35 16.60 -18.23
C LYS A 142 1.51 15.84 -18.88
N GLN A 143 2.34 15.18 -18.10
CA GLN A 143 3.44 14.38 -18.63
C GLN A 143 2.95 13.09 -19.29
N MET A 144 1.88 12.48 -18.78
CA MET A 144 1.28 11.29 -19.38
C MET A 144 0.53 11.58 -20.68
N LEU A 145 -0.06 12.78 -20.81
CA LEU A 145 -0.80 13.22 -21.99
C LEU A 145 0.09 13.66 -23.18
N LYS A 146 1.40 13.84 -22.98
CA LYS A 146 2.33 14.27 -24.01
C LYS A 146 2.99 13.13 -24.79
N ILE A 147 2.54 11.90 -24.56
CA ILE A 147 2.97 10.72 -25.31
C ILE A 147 1.87 10.33 -26.28
#